data_47594812ed2e51e3fba39a8506739268
#
_entry.id   47594812ed2e51e3fba39a8506739268
#
_cell.length_a   1.000
_cell.length_b   1.000
_cell.length_c   1.000
_cell.angle_alpha   90.00
_cell.angle_beta   90.00
_cell.angle_gamma   90.00
#
_symmetry.space_group_name_H-M   'P 1'
#
loop_
_entity.id
_entity.type
_entity.pdbx_description
1 polymer ?
#
loop_
_entity_poly.entity_id
_entity_poly.type
_entity_poly.pdbx_seq_one_letter_code
_entity_poly.pdbx_strand_id
1 'polypeptide(L)'
;AGLPWEGIESVRTACNEVYGMEPEQLELGFLKVLKGSHMAEMAESYGLVYSRRPPYEVLSTRWLCYEELLELKGVEEMVEIHYNSRQFVHTLGLLQEEFSTPYDMFLHMARFYREQGCAGLNHSRVARYEILWKMIGSLTVDCGRREIYRDALVFDLYLRENAKSRPEFARDQNPFKERMREFYRAEAEKPRYLPGYQGCDGRQLQRMTHLEGMGDG
;
A
#
# COMPACT_ATOMS: atom_id res chain seq x y z
N ALA A 1 -9.09 3.40 -17.74
CA ALA A 1 -8.95 4.83 -18.04
C ALA A 1 -8.67 5.05 -19.54
N GLY A 2 -9.10 6.20 -20.08
CA GLY A 2 -8.90 6.57 -21.48
C GLY A 2 -10.02 6.16 -22.41
N LEU A 3 -11.19 5.80 -21.89
CA LEU A 3 -12.39 5.59 -22.70
C LEU A 3 -12.94 6.95 -23.22
N PRO A 4 -13.71 6.92 -24.33
CA PRO A 4 -14.40 8.13 -24.80
C PRO A 4 -15.29 8.72 -23.72
N TRP A 5 -15.29 10.06 -23.62
CA TRP A 5 -16.03 10.87 -22.63
C TRP A 5 -15.60 10.69 -21.17
N GLU A 6 -14.54 9.93 -20.91
CA GLU A 6 -13.98 9.74 -19.57
C GLU A 6 -12.89 10.77 -19.30
N GLY A 7 -13.16 11.74 -18.44
CA GLY A 7 -12.18 12.71 -17.94
C GLY A 7 -11.63 12.30 -16.56
N ILE A 8 -10.64 13.04 -16.09
CA ILE A 8 -9.95 12.72 -14.83
C ILE A 8 -10.92 12.66 -13.63
N GLU A 9 -11.90 13.57 -13.57
CA GLU A 9 -12.84 13.63 -12.45
C GLU A 9 -13.79 12.41 -12.42
N SER A 10 -14.18 11.87 -13.59
CA SER A 10 -15.00 10.67 -13.63
C SER A 10 -14.22 9.43 -13.16
N VAL A 11 -12.92 9.35 -13.51
CA VAL A 11 -12.04 8.26 -13.03
C VAL A 11 -11.82 8.37 -11.52
N ARG A 12 -11.57 9.57 -10.99
CA ARG A 12 -11.43 9.82 -9.55
C ARG A 12 -12.68 9.38 -8.77
N THR A 13 -13.85 9.80 -9.26
CA THR A 13 -15.14 9.43 -8.64
C THR A 13 -15.31 7.92 -8.64
N ALA A 14 -15.15 7.27 -9.79
CA ALA A 14 -15.27 5.82 -9.90
C ALA A 14 -14.27 5.07 -8.99
N CYS A 15 -13.02 5.55 -8.92
CA CYS A 15 -12.01 4.96 -8.04
C CYS A 15 -12.42 5.03 -6.56
N ASN A 16 -12.93 6.18 -6.11
CA ASN A 16 -13.39 6.37 -4.73
C ASN A 16 -14.63 5.51 -4.41
N GLU A 17 -15.59 5.43 -5.33
CA GLU A 17 -16.79 4.60 -5.16
C GLU A 17 -16.43 3.11 -5.07
N VAL A 18 -15.58 2.61 -5.98
CA VAL A 18 -15.16 1.20 -5.98
C VAL A 18 -14.32 0.88 -4.74
N TYR A 19 -13.41 1.78 -4.33
CA TYR A 19 -12.65 1.61 -3.09
C TYR A 19 -13.56 1.50 -1.85
N GLY A 20 -14.63 2.31 -1.81
CA GLY A 20 -15.62 2.27 -0.72
C GLY A 20 -16.43 0.97 -0.65
N MET A 21 -16.39 0.14 -1.70
CA MET A 21 -16.99 -1.20 -1.69
C MET A 21 -16.05 -2.26 -1.09
N GLU A 22 -14.83 -1.89 -0.71
CA GLU A 22 -13.80 -2.74 -0.11
C GLU A 22 -13.51 -4.02 -0.92
N PRO A 23 -13.28 -3.95 -2.25
CA PRO A 23 -13.02 -5.13 -3.05
C PRO A 23 -11.73 -5.83 -2.63
N GLU A 24 -11.62 -7.13 -2.90
CA GLU A 24 -10.37 -7.87 -2.65
C GLU A 24 -9.20 -7.35 -3.50
N GLN A 25 -9.49 -6.94 -4.73
CA GLN A 25 -8.55 -6.30 -5.66
C GLN A 25 -9.20 -5.13 -6.36
N LEU A 26 -8.44 -4.06 -6.54
CA LEU A 26 -8.82 -2.85 -7.25
C LEU A 26 -7.86 -2.63 -8.42
N GLU A 27 -8.36 -2.67 -9.65
CA GLU A 27 -7.55 -2.50 -10.85
C GLU A 27 -7.98 -1.26 -11.64
N LEU A 28 -7.02 -0.39 -11.94
CA LEU A 28 -7.20 0.71 -12.89
C LEU A 28 -6.69 0.25 -14.27
N GLY A 29 -7.62 -0.16 -15.14
CA GLY A 29 -7.27 -0.54 -16.51
C GLY A 29 -7.07 0.65 -17.42
N PHE A 30 -6.12 0.53 -18.38
CA PHE A 30 -5.85 1.55 -19.41
C PHE A 30 -6.25 1.04 -20.77
N LEU A 31 -6.90 1.89 -21.58
CA LEU A 31 -7.34 1.56 -22.92
C LEU A 31 -6.15 1.12 -23.79
N LYS A 32 -6.31 -0.01 -24.47
CA LYS A 32 -5.39 -0.52 -25.49
C LYS A 32 -6.08 -0.48 -26.86
N VAL A 33 -5.51 0.30 -27.79
CA VAL A 33 -6.08 0.50 -29.12
C VAL A 33 -5.53 -0.57 -30.08
N LEU A 34 -6.23 -1.70 -30.16
CA LEU A 34 -5.81 -2.81 -30.98
C LEU A 34 -6.10 -2.58 -32.45
N LYS A 35 -5.22 -3.07 -33.33
CA LYS A 35 -5.40 -2.98 -34.78
C LYS A 35 -6.71 -3.68 -35.22
N GLY A 36 -7.50 -3.01 -36.06
CA GLY A 36 -8.79 -3.53 -36.55
C GLY A 36 -9.93 -3.45 -35.51
N SER A 37 -9.70 -2.85 -34.34
CA SER A 37 -10.79 -2.60 -33.40
C SER A 37 -11.56 -1.32 -33.78
N HIS A 38 -12.81 -1.24 -33.34
CA HIS A 38 -13.62 -0.02 -33.51
C HIS A 38 -12.93 1.22 -32.90
N MET A 39 -12.21 1.06 -31.80
CA MET A 39 -11.43 2.14 -31.19
C MET A 39 -10.32 2.65 -32.12
N ALA A 40 -9.68 1.75 -32.88
CA ALA A 40 -8.68 2.15 -33.86
C ALA A 40 -9.30 2.92 -35.05
N GLU A 41 -10.50 2.54 -35.48
CA GLU A 41 -11.26 3.25 -36.54
C GLU A 41 -11.71 4.64 -36.09
N MET A 42 -12.09 4.78 -34.82
CA MET A 42 -12.58 6.02 -34.22
C MET A 42 -11.46 6.89 -33.61
N ALA A 43 -10.19 6.48 -33.73
CA ALA A 43 -9.08 7.12 -33.04
C ALA A 43 -8.98 8.64 -33.34
N GLU A 44 -9.14 9.04 -34.60
CA GLU A 44 -9.10 10.45 -35.00
C GLU A 44 -10.26 11.24 -34.38
N SER A 45 -11.49 10.72 -34.42
CA SER A 45 -12.69 11.40 -33.91
C SER A 45 -12.67 11.54 -32.39
N TYR A 46 -12.05 10.61 -31.67
CA TYR A 46 -11.86 10.67 -30.22
C TYR A 46 -10.55 11.32 -29.79
N GLY A 47 -9.73 11.77 -30.75
CA GLY A 47 -8.43 12.38 -30.48
C GLY A 47 -7.49 11.43 -29.73
N LEU A 48 -7.55 10.12 -30.04
CA LEU A 48 -6.71 9.13 -29.36
C LEU A 48 -5.29 9.20 -29.89
N VAL A 49 -4.36 9.45 -28.98
CA VAL A 49 -2.93 9.22 -29.20
C VAL A 49 -2.55 7.96 -28.42
N TYR A 50 -1.93 7.00 -29.08
CA TYR A 50 -1.57 5.72 -28.46
C TYR A 50 -0.26 5.17 -29.02
N SER A 51 0.38 4.27 -28.26
CA SER A 51 1.60 3.60 -28.69
C SER A 51 1.35 2.74 -29.92
N ARG A 52 2.18 2.90 -30.96
CA ARG A 52 2.16 2.03 -32.14
C ARG A 52 2.82 0.69 -31.91
N ARG A 53 3.43 0.48 -30.75
CA ARG A 53 4.06 -0.77 -30.32
C ARG A 53 3.22 -1.42 -29.21
N PRO A 54 3.23 -2.75 -29.07
CA PRO A 54 2.59 -3.39 -27.93
C PRO A 54 3.03 -2.76 -26.61
N PRO A 55 2.13 -2.59 -25.66
CA PRO A 55 0.74 -3.06 -25.59
C PRO A 55 -0.31 -2.17 -26.28
N TYR A 56 0.06 -1.22 -27.14
CA TYR A 56 -0.83 -0.29 -27.87
C TYR A 56 -1.65 0.61 -26.93
N GLU A 57 -1.09 0.97 -25.81
CA GLU A 57 -1.75 1.71 -24.77
C GLU A 57 -1.96 3.16 -25.13
N VAL A 58 -3.09 3.71 -24.70
CA VAL A 58 -3.44 5.12 -24.87
C VAL A 58 -2.44 6.03 -24.15
N LEU A 59 -2.09 7.14 -24.79
CA LEU A 59 -1.19 8.18 -24.26
C LEU A 59 -1.92 9.49 -24.00
N SER A 60 -2.99 9.78 -24.76
CA SER A 60 -3.92 10.86 -24.50
C SER A 60 -5.22 10.64 -25.28
N THR A 61 -6.27 11.33 -24.86
CA THR A 61 -7.57 11.36 -25.54
C THR A 61 -8.05 12.81 -25.61
N ARG A 62 -9.21 13.05 -26.21
CA ARG A 62 -9.85 14.36 -26.16
C ARG A 62 -10.21 14.81 -24.74
N TRP A 63 -10.39 13.87 -23.81
CA TRP A 63 -10.89 14.08 -22.43
C TRP A 63 -9.84 13.91 -21.34
N LEU A 64 -8.72 13.22 -21.65
CA LEU A 64 -7.59 12.98 -20.74
C LEU A 64 -6.29 13.37 -21.44
N CYS A 65 -5.55 14.30 -20.87
CA CYS A 65 -4.23 14.64 -21.37
C CYS A 65 -3.18 13.60 -20.92
N TYR A 66 -1.97 13.71 -21.45
CA TYR A 66 -0.89 12.76 -21.14
C TYR A 66 -0.48 12.79 -19.65
N GLU A 67 -0.44 14.00 -19.08
CA GLU A 67 -0.08 14.21 -17.67
C GLU A 67 -1.11 13.57 -16.73
N GLU A 68 -2.40 13.68 -17.06
CA GLU A 68 -3.47 13.02 -16.28
C GLU A 68 -3.37 11.49 -16.37
N LEU A 69 -3.05 10.93 -17.53
CA LEU A 69 -2.81 9.49 -17.67
C LEU A 69 -1.57 9.03 -16.89
N LEU A 70 -0.51 9.85 -16.83
CA LEU A 70 0.64 9.57 -15.97
C LEU A 70 0.29 9.64 -14.48
N GLU A 71 -0.57 10.57 -14.08
CA GLU A 71 -1.10 10.62 -12.71
C GLU A 71 -1.85 9.34 -12.37
N LEU A 72 -2.78 8.92 -13.24
CA LEU A 72 -3.55 7.68 -13.06
C LEU A 72 -2.68 6.44 -12.98
N LYS A 73 -1.59 6.36 -13.76
CA LYS A 73 -0.62 5.26 -13.68
C LYS A 73 0.12 5.25 -12.34
N GLY A 74 0.46 6.41 -11.82
CA GLY A 74 1.04 6.51 -10.49
C GLY A 74 0.07 6.04 -9.41
N VAL A 75 -1.20 6.39 -9.51
CA VAL A 75 -2.26 5.91 -8.60
C VAL A 75 -2.43 4.39 -8.70
N GLU A 76 -2.47 3.84 -9.91
CA GLU A 76 -2.55 2.39 -10.14
C GLU A 76 -1.37 1.64 -9.50
N GLU A 77 -0.14 2.13 -9.70
CA GLU A 77 1.05 1.56 -9.06
C GLU A 77 0.92 1.55 -7.52
N MET A 78 0.42 2.62 -6.92
CA MET A 78 0.25 2.69 -5.46
C MET A 78 -0.86 1.77 -4.96
N VAL A 79 -1.96 1.64 -5.69
CA VAL A 79 -3.03 0.67 -5.40
C VAL A 79 -2.47 -0.75 -5.42
N GLU A 80 -1.70 -1.11 -6.44
CA GLU A 80 -1.09 -2.44 -6.55
C GLU A 80 -0.11 -2.72 -5.40
N ILE A 81 0.78 -1.76 -5.10
CA ILE A 81 1.80 -1.93 -4.06
C ILE A 81 1.19 -1.96 -2.65
N HIS A 82 0.23 -1.10 -2.36
CA HIS A 82 -0.24 -0.89 -0.99
C HIS A 82 -1.58 -1.54 -0.69
N TYR A 83 -2.55 -1.48 -1.60
CA TYR A 83 -3.88 -2.04 -1.39
C TYR A 83 -3.95 -3.52 -1.78
N ASN A 84 -3.66 -3.85 -3.05
CA ASN A 84 -3.81 -5.21 -3.58
C ASN A 84 -2.85 -6.21 -2.91
N SER A 85 -1.67 -5.76 -2.51
CA SER A 85 -0.70 -6.59 -1.79
C SER A 85 -1.19 -7.07 -0.43
N ARG A 86 -2.18 -6.41 0.16
CA ARG A 86 -2.69 -6.66 1.52
C ARG A 86 -1.64 -6.55 2.62
N GLN A 87 -0.51 -5.91 2.33
CA GLN A 87 0.58 -5.75 3.31
C GLN A 87 0.31 -4.64 4.33
N PHE A 88 -0.54 -3.65 4.02
CA PHE A 88 -0.69 -2.40 4.76
C PHE A 88 -2.12 -2.14 5.23
N VAL A 89 -2.88 -3.20 5.56
CA VAL A 89 -4.32 -3.09 5.83
C VAL A 89 -4.63 -2.11 6.95
N HIS A 90 -3.93 -2.22 8.08
CA HIS A 90 -4.16 -1.35 9.24
C HIS A 90 -3.61 0.05 9.00
N THR A 91 -2.43 0.15 8.39
CA THR A 91 -1.79 1.43 8.08
C THR A 91 -2.59 2.23 7.07
N LEU A 92 -3.14 1.59 6.01
CA LEU A 92 -3.97 2.28 5.01
C LEU A 92 -5.27 2.80 5.62
N GLY A 93 -5.93 2.03 6.49
CA GLY A 93 -7.14 2.47 7.18
C GLY A 93 -6.91 3.76 7.98
N LEU A 94 -5.78 3.85 8.68
CA LEU A 94 -5.39 5.06 9.40
C LEU A 94 -5.02 6.22 8.46
N LEU A 95 -4.28 5.93 7.37
CA LEU A 95 -3.85 6.97 6.42
C LEU A 95 -5.03 7.59 5.69
N GLN A 96 -6.07 6.83 5.40
CA GLN A 96 -7.25 7.35 4.73
C GLN A 96 -7.90 8.50 5.51
N GLU A 97 -7.80 8.52 6.83
CA GLU A 97 -8.33 9.59 7.68
C GLU A 97 -7.61 10.95 7.48
N GLU A 98 -6.40 10.94 6.94
CA GLU A 98 -5.61 12.16 6.68
C GLU A 98 -5.94 12.81 5.32
N PHE A 99 -6.74 12.15 4.48
CA PHE A 99 -7.02 12.60 3.12
C PHE A 99 -8.53 12.73 2.87
N SER A 100 -8.91 13.66 2.00
CA SER A 100 -10.31 13.90 1.65
C SER A 100 -10.95 12.70 0.96
N THR A 101 -10.18 11.99 0.14
CA THR A 101 -10.62 10.80 -0.59
C THR A 101 -9.52 9.74 -0.66
N PRO A 102 -9.90 8.45 -0.86
CA PRO A 102 -8.91 7.39 -1.13
C PRO A 102 -8.04 7.69 -2.36
N TYR A 103 -8.60 8.27 -3.40
CA TYR A 103 -7.84 8.68 -4.58
C TYR A 103 -6.74 9.69 -4.23
N ASP A 104 -7.07 10.71 -3.40
CA ASP A 104 -6.09 11.72 -2.98
C ASP A 104 -4.96 11.10 -2.16
N MET A 105 -5.26 10.11 -1.32
CA MET A 105 -4.25 9.34 -0.58
C MET A 105 -3.28 8.63 -1.53
N PHE A 106 -3.78 7.85 -2.49
CA PHE A 106 -2.93 7.15 -3.46
C PHE A 106 -2.17 8.12 -4.38
N LEU A 107 -2.79 9.23 -4.77
CA LEU A 107 -2.12 10.28 -5.52
C LEU A 107 -0.96 10.91 -4.75
N HIS A 108 -1.15 11.17 -3.46
CA HIS A 108 -0.09 11.68 -2.59
C HIS A 108 1.07 10.67 -2.50
N MET A 109 0.77 9.39 -2.31
CA MET A 109 1.77 8.32 -2.35
C MET A 109 2.54 8.30 -3.67
N ALA A 110 1.83 8.36 -4.81
CA ALA A 110 2.44 8.34 -6.13
C ALA A 110 3.40 9.52 -6.35
N ARG A 111 3.00 10.72 -5.90
CA ARG A 111 3.84 11.91 -5.95
C ARG A 111 5.09 11.74 -5.09
N PHE A 112 4.94 11.26 -3.86
CA PHE A 112 6.06 10.97 -2.96
C PHE A 112 7.03 9.96 -3.58
N TYR A 113 6.53 8.83 -4.11
CA TYR A 113 7.36 7.83 -4.78
C TYR A 113 8.14 8.41 -5.95
N ARG A 114 7.53 9.28 -6.75
CA ARG A 114 8.19 9.98 -7.85
C ARG A 114 9.29 10.92 -7.37
N GLU A 115 8.99 11.74 -6.37
CA GLU A 115 9.95 12.70 -5.78
C GLU A 115 11.15 12.01 -5.16
N GLN A 116 10.96 10.82 -4.56
CA GLN A 116 12.04 10.02 -3.99
C GLN A 116 12.77 9.14 -5.01
N GLY A 117 12.37 9.19 -6.29
CA GLY A 117 12.95 8.32 -7.34
C GLY A 117 12.64 6.84 -7.14
N CYS A 118 11.55 6.52 -6.45
CA CYS A 118 11.11 5.15 -6.15
C CYS A 118 10.09 4.61 -7.15
N ALA A 119 9.43 5.47 -7.93
CA ALA A 119 8.36 5.08 -8.85
C ALA A 119 8.89 4.16 -9.97
N GLY A 120 8.11 3.15 -10.36
CA GLY A 120 8.45 2.19 -11.40
C GLY A 120 9.58 1.23 -11.05
N LEU A 121 10.06 1.19 -9.81
CA LEU A 121 11.12 0.31 -9.34
C LEU A 121 10.57 -0.84 -8.49
N ASN A 122 11.19 -2.01 -8.63
CA ASN A 122 10.90 -3.15 -7.76
C ASN A 122 11.57 -2.97 -6.40
N HIS A 123 10.77 -2.73 -5.38
CA HIS A 123 11.22 -2.65 -3.99
C HIS A 123 10.97 -3.96 -3.26
N SER A 124 11.89 -4.33 -2.36
CA SER A 124 11.65 -5.43 -1.43
C SER A 124 10.45 -5.10 -0.53
N ARG A 125 9.81 -6.13 0.04
CA ARG A 125 8.66 -5.93 0.94
C ARG A 125 9.02 -4.99 2.10
N VAL A 126 10.14 -5.21 2.77
CA VAL A 126 10.59 -4.37 3.89
C VAL A 126 10.86 -2.92 3.43
N ALA A 127 11.49 -2.73 2.26
CA ALA A 127 11.73 -1.40 1.73
C ALA A 127 10.44 -0.60 1.48
N ARG A 128 9.34 -1.26 1.12
CA ARG A 128 8.02 -0.59 0.97
C ARG A 128 7.53 -0.01 2.30
N TYR A 129 7.73 -0.72 3.43
CA TYR A 129 7.42 -0.19 4.76
C TYR A 129 8.27 1.01 5.12
N GLU A 130 9.56 0.99 4.79
CA GLU A 130 10.48 2.11 5.03
C GLU A 130 10.12 3.35 4.20
N ILE A 131 9.74 3.15 2.93
CA ILE A 131 9.28 4.25 2.06
C ILE A 131 7.99 4.85 2.61
N LEU A 132 7.02 4.00 3.00
CA LEU A 132 5.76 4.47 3.57
C LEU A 132 5.97 5.20 4.89
N TRP A 133 6.88 4.72 5.76
CA TRP A 133 7.27 5.42 6.98
C TRP A 133 7.86 6.80 6.72
N LYS A 134 8.71 6.95 5.70
CA LYS A 134 9.26 8.25 5.28
C LYS A 134 8.16 9.18 4.77
N MET A 135 7.21 8.66 4.01
CA MET A 135 6.05 9.44 3.54
C MET A 135 5.21 9.93 4.72
N ILE A 136 4.88 9.06 5.67
CA ILE A 136 4.16 9.45 6.90
C ILE A 136 4.91 10.55 7.65
N GLY A 137 6.25 10.49 7.66
CA GLY A 137 7.09 11.53 8.24
C GLY A 137 7.00 12.89 7.56
N SER A 138 6.51 12.95 6.32
CA SER A 138 6.28 14.21 5.59
C SER A 138 4.87 14.79 5.80
N LEU A 139 3.95 14.01 6.38
CA LEU A 139 2.62 14.49 6.72
C LEU A 139 2.66 15.40 7.96
N THR A 140 1.74 16.37 8.00
CA THR A 140 1.58 17.27 9.13
C THR A 140 0.71 16.60 10.21
N VAL A 141 1.26 15.60 10.87
CA VAL A 141 0.60 14.88 11.98
C VAL A 141 1.33 15.12 13.30
N ASP A 142 0.61 15.08 14.40
CA ASP A 142 1.21 15.22 15.74
C ASP A 142 2.04 13.97 16.14
N CYS A 143 2.83 14.11 17.20
CA CYS A 143 3.72 13.06 17.65
C CYS A 143 2.95 11.78 18.06
N GLY A 144 1.78 11.90 18.69
CA GLY A 144 0.97 10.76 19.12
C GLY A 144 0.46 9.98 17.92
N ARG A 145 -0.09 10.68 16.93
CA ARG A 145 -0.55 10.08 15.67
C ARG A 145 0.58 9.37 14.93
N ARG A 146 1.79 9.96 14.93
CA ARG A 146 2.96 9.32 14.31
C ARG A 146 3.36 8.03 15.02
N GLU A 147 3.23 7.94 16.33
CA GLU A 147 3.47 6.69 17.07
C GLU A 147 2.44 5.60 16.70
N ILE A 148 1.17 5.96 16.52
CA ILE A 148 0.12 5.04 16.06
C ILE A 148 0.47 4.49 14.67
N TYR A 149 0.92 5.32 13.74
CA TYR A 149 1.38 4.86 12.42
C TYR A 149 2.57 3.92 12.51
N ARG A 150 3.52 4.18 13.40
CA ARG A 150 4.66 3.30 13.64
C ARG A 150 4.18 1.91 14.10
N ASP A 151 3.29 1.88 15.06
CA ASP A 151 2.75 0.65 15.62
C ASP A 151 1.93 -0.12 14.57
N ALA A 152 1.12 0.57 13.77
CA ALA A 152 0.37 -0.04 12.66
C ALA A 152 1.29 -0.65 11.59
N LEU A 153 2.35 0.06 11.18
CA LEU A 153 3.34 -0.45 10.22
C LEU A 153 4.08 -1.68 10.74
N VAL A 154 4.46 -1.67 12.01
CA VAL A 154 5.11 -2.82 12.67
C VAL A 154 4.15 -4.00 12.75
N PHE A 155 2.89 -3.74 13.10
CA PHE A 155 1.86 -4.76 13.16
C PHE A 155 1.60 -5.39 11.79
N ASP A 156 1.37 -4.58 10.75
CA ASP A 156 1.19 -5.04 9.37
C ASP A 156 2.38 -5.87 8.88
N LEU A 157 3.61 -5.45 9.20
CA LEU A 157 4.83 -6.17 8.82
C LEU A 157 4.84 -7.57 9.43
N TYR A 158 4.70 -7.69 10.75
CA TYR A 158 4.85 -8.97 11.45
C TYR A 158 3.64 -9.89 11.33
N LEU A 159 2.49 -9.40 10.88
CA LEU A 159 1.37 -10.26 10.45
C LEU A 159 1.69 -11.05 9.17
N ARG A 160 2.58 -10.54 8.33
CA ARG A 160 2.83 -11.08 6.98
C ARG A 160 4.23 -11.60 6.77
N GLU A 161 5.21 -11.06 7.51
CA GLU A 161 6.61 -11.33 7.27
C GLU A 161 7.30 -11.83 8.54
N ASN A 162 8.04 -12.92 8.41
CA ASN A 162 9.02 -13.30 9.42
C ASN A 162 10.34 -12.55 9.14
N ALA A 163 10.32 -11.24 9.39
CA ALA A 163 11.46 -10.38 9.09
C ALA A 163 12.69 -10.78 9.92
N LYS A 164 13.79 -11.13 9.24
CA LYS A 164 15.05 -11.52 9.90
C LYS A 164 15.72 -10.36 10.64
N SER A 165 15.53 -9.15 10.16
CA SER A 165 16.03 -7.92 10.76
C SER A 165 14.87 -7.00 11.09
N ARG A 166 14.99 -6.34 12.24
CA ARG A 166 14.02 -5.35 12.67
C ARG A 166 14.15 -4.09 11.82
N PRO A 167 13.04 -3.49 11.32
CA PRO A 167 13.10 -2.22 10.60
C PRO A 167 13.63 -1.10 11.50
N GLU A 168 14.35 -0.13 10.94
CA GLU A 168 14.93 0.99 11.69
C GLU A 168 13.85 1.87 12.36
N PHE A 169 12.66 1.97 11.76
CA PHE A 169 11.56 2.74 12.33
C PHE A 169 10.88 2.08 13.52
N ALA A 170 11.05 0.77 13.72
CA ALA A 170 10.41 0.05 14.82
C ALA A 170 11.07 0.38 16.16
N ARG A 171 10.26 0.44 17.23
CA ARG A 171 10.73 0.78 18.59
C ARG A 171 11.77 -0.21 19.08
N ASP A 172 12.72 0.28 19.88
CA ASP A 172 13.63 -0.60 20.60
C ASP A 172 12.87 -1.51 21.59
N GLN A 173 13.04 -2.81 21.45
CA GLN A 173 12.42 -3.80 22.34
C GLN A 173 13.30 -4.18 23.55
N ASN A 174 14.49 -3.59 23.68
CA ASN A 174 15.37 -3.88 24.82
C ASN A 174 14.69 -3.68 26.19
N PRO A 175 13.87 -2.62 26.40
CA PRO A 175 13.15 -2.42 27.67
C PRO A 175 12.14 -3.51 27.99
N PHE A 176 11.66 -4.24 27.00
CA PHE A 176 10.62 -5.27 27.14
C PHE A 176 11.17 -6.69 27.21
N LYS A 177 12.47 -6.89 27.03
CA LYS A 177 13.10 -8.23 26.94
C LYS A 177 12.74 -9.17 28.09
N GLU A 178 12.77 -8.69 29.34
CA GLU A 178 12.45 -9.53 30.49
C GLU A 178 10.97 -9.91 30.50
N ARG A 179 10.06 -8.96 30.26
CA ARG A 179 8.62 -9.22 30.14
C ARG A 179 8.29 -10.21 29.02
N MET A 180 8.99 -10.09 27.87
CA MET A 180 8.85 -11.03 26.74
C MET A 180 9.30 -12.45 27.14
N ARG A 181 10.40 -12.57 27.87
CA ARG A 181 10.89 -13.88 28.38
C ARG A 181 9.90 -14.50 29.36
N GLU A 182 9.36 -13.70 30.27
CA GLU A 182 8.34 -14.14 31.24
C GLU A 182 7.07 -14.59 30.51
N PHE A 183 6.61 -13.84 29.53
CA PHE A 183 5.46 -14.21 28.69
C PHE A 183 5.67 -15.55 28.02
N TYR A 184 6.78 -15.76 27.32
CA TYR A 184 7.03 -17.05 26.66
C TYR A 184 7.22 -18.22 27.63
N ARG A 185 7.74 -17.98 28.83
CA ARG A 185 7.82 -19.01 29.88
C ARG A 185 6.43 -19.39 30.36
N ALA A 186 5.59 -18.39 30.63
CA ALA A 186 4.21 -18.63 31.08
C ALA A 186 3.37 -19.36 30.03
N GLU A 187 3.52 -18.96 28.76
CA GLU A 187 2.83 -19.60 27.63
C GLU A 187 3.30 -21.06 27.41
N ALA A 188 4.58 -21.36 27.61
CA ALA A 188 5.09 -22.73 27.53
C ALA A 188 4.52 -23.62 28.62
N GLU A 189 4.30 -23.10 29.84
CA GLU A 189 3.73 -23.85 30.97
C GLU A 189 2.21 -23.99 30.84
N LYS A 190 1.52 -22.88 30.50
CA LYS A 190 0.06 -22.81 30.37
C LYS A 190 -0.35 -21.96 29.21
N PRO A 191 -0.48 -22.53 28.02
CA PRO A 191 -0.85 -21.78 26.80
C PRO A 191 -2.22 -21.10 26.97
N ARG A 192 -2.20 -19.77 26.89
CA ARG A 192 -3.40 -18.93 26.95
C ARG A 192 -3.64 -18.18 25.63
N TYR A 193 -2.57 -17.59 25.09
CA TYR A 193 -2.60 -16.80 23.87
C TYR A 193 -2.06 -17.55 22.66
N LEU A 194 -1.26 -18.60 22.89
CA LEU A 194 -0.64 -19.42 21.85
C LEU A 194 -1.09 -20.91 21.93
N PRO A 195 -2.42 -21.19 21.95
CA PRO A 195 -2.92 -22.54 22.15
C PRO A 195 -2.53 -23.54 21.05
N GLY A 196 -2.23 -23.01 19.82
CA GLY A 196 -1.77 -23.84 18.69
C GLY A 196 -0.33 -24.37 18.82
N TYR A 197 0.43 -23.90 19.83
CA TYR A 197 1.84 -24.25 20.04
C TYR A 197 2.07 -25.09 21.31
N GLN A 198 1.10 -25.92 21.70
CA GLN A 198 1.21 -26.78 22.87
C GLN A 198 2.43 -27.72 22.75
N GLY A 199 3.18 -27.86 23.85
CA GLY A 199 4.37 -28.71 23.92
C GLY A 199 5.66 -28.06 23.46
N CYS A 200 5.60 -26.81 23.00
CA CYS A 200 6.79 -26.03 22.68
C CYS A 200 7.36 -25.34 23.92
N ASP A 201 8.68 -25.34 24.05
CA ASP A 201 9.36 -24.54 25.08
C ASP A 201 9.38 -23.06 24.76
N GLY A 202 9.72 -22.21 25.75
CA GLY A 202 9.73 -20.74 25.55
C GLY A 202 10.69 -20.25 24.44
N ARG A 203 11.79 -21.00 24.18
CA ARG A 203 12.73 -20.65 23.07
C ARG A 203 12.14 -21.03 21.70
N GLN A 204 11.41 -22.13 21.62
CA GLN A 204 10.71 -22.54 20.41
C GLN A 204 9.59 -21.54 20.08
N LEU A 205 8.78 -21.17 21.08
CA LEU A 205 7.74 -20.14 20.93
C LEU A 205 8.32 -18.84 20.41
N GLN A 206 9.43 -18.37 20.99
CA GLN A 206 10.10 -17.13 20.55
C GLN A 206 10.61 -17.18 19.10
N ARG A 207 10.93 -18.36 18.57
CA ARG A 207 11.35 -18.52 17.16
C ARG A 207 10.19 -18.58 16.19
N MET A 208 9.05 -19.06 16.62
CA MET A 208 7.88 -19.33 15.78
C MET A 208 6.85 -18.21 15.82
N THR A 209 6.92 -17.33 16.82
CA THR A 209 5.98 -16.23 17.03
C THR A 209 6.73 -14.93 17.23
N HIS A 210 6.06 -13.82 16.99
CA HIS A 210 6.60 -12.49 17.23
C HIS A 210 5.78 -11.78 18.33
N LEU A 211 6.47 -11.23 19.32
CA LEU A 211 5.88 -10.43 20.38
C LEU A 211 6.41 -9.00 20.27
N GLU A 212 5.51 -8.04 20.23
CA GLU A 212 5.84 -6.61 20.05
C GLU A 212 5.31 -5.79 21.23
N GLY A 213 6.17 -4.93 21.79
CA GLY A 213 5.74 -3.90 22.71
C GLY A 213 5.21 -2.69 21.92
N MET A 214 3.89 -2.49 21.98
CA MET A 214 3.25 -1.31 21.40
C MET A 214 3.29 -0.14 22.39
N GLY A 215 3.11 1.10 21.89
CA GLY A 215 2.96 2.27 22.75
C GLY A 215 1.64 2.22 23.52
N ASP A 216 1.63 2.91 24.65
CA ASP A 216 0.38 3.21 25.34
C ASP A 216 -0.38 4.22 24.45
N GLY A 217 -1.44 3.75 23.78
CA GLY A 217 -2.29 4.54 22.88
C GLY A 217 -3.14 5.56 23.61
#